data_d665289d54c16e10927f634bc5d32cd2
#
_entry.id   d665289d54c16e10927f634bc5d32cd2
#
_cell.length_a   1.000
_cell.length_b   1.000
_cell.length_c   1.000
_cell.angle_alpha   90.00
_cell.angle_beta   90.00
_cell.angle_gamma   90.00
#
_symmetry.space_group_name_H-M   'P 1'
#
loop_
_entity.id
_entity.type
_entity.pdbx_description
1 polymer ?
#
loop_
_entity_poly.entity_id
_entity_poly.type
_entity_poly.pdbx_seq_one_letter_code
_entity_poly.pdbx_strand_id
1 'polypeptide(L)'
;MSTRPTPHETPHLIRHLSTLEATALNMSNMIGIGPFLTIPLLMSALGGPQSMLGWLIAVLIVIPDGMVWSELGAAMPGSGGTYVYLREGFGRETYGRLMAFLFIWQFILSGPLEIASGYIGFANYLGYVWRDLPPIGSKLVVVAIGLLNIALLYRQITHIGKITVSLWIGTLLTTGAVIATGALHFDSKLAFDFPPDSFKFSLGFLLGLGAASRIGVYDYLGYYDICYLGEEVKKPGVVIPRSVIISVIAVALIYVLINLSIIGIVPWREFVPPEPTRPVSDFVVSIFMERIY
;
A
#
# COMPACT_ATOMS: atom_id res chain seq x y z
N MET A 1 -60.38 6.03 -1.87
CA MET A 1 -59.16 6.39 -2.66
C MET A 1 -57.96 6.08 -1.79
N SER A 2 -57.32 4.92 -2.01
CA SER A 2 -56.15 4.50 -1.27
C SER A 2 -54.92 5.04 -1.98
N THR A 3 -54.23 6.01 -1.40
CA THR A 3 -52.95 6.50 -1.88
C THR A 3 -51.90 5.43 -1.65
N ARG A 4 -51.40 4.81 -2.73
CA ARG A 4 -50.21 3.93 -2.70
C ARG A 4 -49.05 4.76 -2.16
N PRO A 5 -48.25 4.24 -1.21
CA PRO A 5 -47.04 4.91 -0.80
C PRO A 5 -46.06 4.96 -2.01
N THR A 6 -45.51 6.14 -2.23
CA THR A 6 -44.42 6.37 -3.20
C THR A 6 -43.24 5.46 -2.87
N PRO A 7 -42.53 4.93 -3.86
CA PRO A 7 -41.30 4.14 -3.61
C PRO A 7 -40.36 5.00 -2.75
N HIS A 8 -39.85 4.46 -1.65
CA HIS A 8 -38.78 5.06 -0.87
C HIS A 8 -37.60 5.28 -1.83
N GLU A 9 -37.36 6.54 -2.18
CA GLU A 9 -36.09 6.93 -2.77
C GLU A 9 -35.02 6.54 -1.74
N THR A 10 -34.21 5.55 -2.09
CA THR A 10 -33.02 5.24 -1.29
C THR A 10 -32.16 6.50 -1.27
N PRO A 11 -31.78 7.02 -0.10
CA PRO A 11 -30.98 8.23 -0.02
C PRO A 11 -29.67 7.99 -0.79
N HIS A 12 -29.54 8.61 -1.96
CA HIS A 12 -28.31 8.59 -2.73
C HIS A 12 -27.26 9.46 -1.99
N LEU A 13 -26.05 8.91 -1.85
CA LEU A 13 -24.93 9.66 -1.31
C LEU A 13 -24.58 10.85 -2.22
N ILE A 14 -24.14 11.95 -1.61
CA ILE A 14 -23.78 13.16 -2.36
C ILE A 14 -22.48 12.90 -3.10
N ARG A 15 -22.49 12.99 -4.43
CA ARG A 15 -21.31 12.86 -5.28
C ARG A 15 -20.41 14.09 -5.14
N HIS A 16 -19.34 13.97 -4.40
CA HIS A 16 -18.41 15.06 -4.14
C HIS A 16 -16.96 14.76 -4.56
N LEU A 17 -16.54 13.51 -4.64
CA LEU A 17 -15.18 13.13 -4.96
C LEU A 17 -14.81 13.45 -6.42
N SER A 18 -13.84 14.35 -6.59
CA SER A 18 -13.21 14.68 -7.86
C SER A 18 -12.03 13.75 -8.16
N THR A 19 -11.41 13.86 -9.35
CA THR A 19 -10.24 13.06 -9.71
C THR A 19 -9.09 13.25 -8.72
N LEU A 20 -8.86 14.48 -8.23
CA LEU A 20 -7.78 14.76 -7.29
C LEU A 20 -8.01 14.06 -5.93
N GLU A 21 -9.23 14.19 -5.39
CA GLU A 21 -9.59 13.56 -4.11
C GLU A 21 -9.57 12.04 -4.21
N ALA A 22 -10.07 11.48 -5.30
CA ALA A 22 -10.02 10.05 -5.59
C ALA A 22 -8.58 9.53 -5.73
N THR A 23 -7.70 10.26 -6.41
CA THR A 23 -6.28 9.93 -6.54
C THR A 23 -5.59 9.99 -5.18
N ALA A 24 -5.84 11.05 -4.40
CA ALA A 24 -5.26 11.20 -3.06
C ALA A 24 -5.70 10.06 -2.12
N LEU A 25 -6.96 9.64 -2.20
CA LEU A 25 -7.49 8.51 -1.42
C LEU A 25 -6.75 7.21 -1.77
N ASN A 26 -6.65 6.86 -3.05
CA ASN A 26 -5.91 5.68 -3.50
C ASN A 26 -4.44 5.76 -3.05
N MET A 27 -3.77 6.89 -3.28
CA MET A 27 -2.36 7.07 -2.88
C MET A 27 -2.17 6.95 -1.37
N SER A 28 -3.09 7.46 -0.56
CA SER A 28 -2.99 7.37 0.91
C SER A 28 -3.11 5.93 1.42
N ASN A 29 -3.84 5.07 0.71
CA ASN A 29 -3.93 3.65 1.03
C ASN A 29 -2.70 2.87 0.56
N MET A 30 -2.13 3.20 -0.59
CA MET A 30 -0.92 2.56 -1.12
C MET A 30 0.32 2.96 -0.32
N ILE A 31 0.52 4.25 -0.02
CA ILE A 31 1.71 4.75 0.68
C ILE A 31 1.52 4.60 2.20
N GLY A 32 1.77 3.40 2.68
CA GLY A 32 1.83 3.07 4.11
C GLY A 32 3.27 2.88 4.60
N ILE A 33 3.44 2.07 5.64
CA ILE A 33 4.75 1.68 6.18
C ILE A 33 5.45 0.62 5.30
N GLY A 34 4.69 -0.08 4.44
CA GLY A 34 5.16 -1.18 3.61
C GLY A 34 6.48 -0.88 2.91
N PRO A 35 6.57 0.14 2.06
CA PRO A 35 7.78 0.44 1.28
C PRO A 35 9.04 0.64 2.13
N PHE A 36 8.89 1.02 3.39
CA PHE A 36 10.02 1.21 4.31
C PHE A 36 10.46 -0.09 5.01
N LEU A 37 9.59 -1.09 5.06
CA LEU A 37 9.87 -2.40 5.64
C LEU A 37 10.25 -3.45 4.60
N THR A 38 9.81 -3.28 3.36
CA THR A 38 9.96 -4.29 2.31
C THR A 38 11.27 -4.20 1.55
N ILE A 39 12.06 -3.11 1.69
CA ILE A 39 13.35 -2.93 1.01
C ILE A 39 14.31 -4.10 1.26
N PRO A 40 14.56 -4.56 2.50
CA PRO A 40 15.45 -5.70 2.72
C PRO A 40 14.91 -7.00 2.13
N LEU A 41 13.60 -7.22 2.20
CA LEU A 41 12.94 -8.37 1.60
C LEU A 41 13.09 -8.34 0.07
N LEU A 42 12.93 -7.16 -0.52
CA LEU A 42 13.12 -6.96 -1.96
C LEU A 42 14.58 -7.26 -2.35
N MET A 43 15.56 -6.68 -1.65
CA MET A 43 16.98 -6.91 -1.94
C MET A 43 17.35 -8.39 -1.77
N SER A 44 16.80 -9.09 -0.79
CA SER A 44 17.06 -10.51 -0.55
C SER A 44 16.46 -11.42 -1.64
N ALA A 45 15.41 -10.99 -2.33
CA ALA A 45 14.73 -11.80 -3.34
C ALA A 45 15.64 -12.23 -4.51
N LEU A 46 16.54 -11.34 -4.94
CA LEU A 46 17.54 -11.61 -6.00
C LEU A 46 18.98 -11.43 -5.51
N GLY A 47 19.18 -11.10 -4.24
CA GLY A 47 20.50 -10.91 -3.66
C GLY A 47 21.24 -9.68 -4.18
N GLY A 48 20.54 -8.57 -4.38
CA GLY A 48 21.15 -7.30 -4.78
C GLY A 48 20.19 -6.30 -5.46
N PRO A 49 20.73 -5.17 -5.97
CA PRO A 49 19.96 -4.08 -6.58
C PRO A 49 19.10 -4.48 -7.79
N GLN A 50 19.44 -5.57 -8.49
CA GLN A 50 18.64 -6.12 -9.59
C GLN A 50 17.22 -6.49 -9.14
N SER A 51 16.99 -6.66 -7.83
CA SER A 51 15.65 -6.87 -7.25
C SER A 51 14.69 -5.71 -7.52
N MET A 52 15.21 -4.52 -7.83
CA MET A 52 14.40 -3.36 -8.27
C MET A 52 13.57 -3.64 -9.54
N LEU A 53 13.97 -4.63 -10.36
CA LEU A 53 13.14 -5.11 -11.47
C LEU A 53 11.77 -5.62 -10.99
N GLY A 54 11.67 -6.08 -9.75
CA GLY A 54 10.41 -6.48 -9.14
C GLY A 54 9.38 -5.36 -9.13
N TRP A 55 9.78 -4.10 -8.85
CA TRP A 55 8.90 -2.94 -8.91
C TRP A 55 8.38 -2.68 -10.32
N LEU A 56 9.23 -2.79 -11.33
CA LEU A 56 8.84 -2.58 -12.73
C LEU A 56 7.85 -3.65 -13.19
N ILE A 57 8.09 -4.91 -12.84
CA ILE A 57 7.16 -6.00 -13.17
C ILE A 57 5.86 -5.84 -12.39
N ALA A 58 5.92 -5.45 -11.12
CA ALA A 58 4.73 -5.19 -10.33
C ALA A 58 3.84 -4.12 -10.98
N VAL A 59 4.41 -3.01 -11.45
CA VAL A 59 3.66 -1.97 -12.18
C VAL A 59 3.03 -2.52 -13.46
N LEU A 60 3.77 -3.35 -14.24
CA LEU A 60 3.25 -3.98 -15.45
C LEU A 60 2.08 -4.94 -15.17
N ILE A 61 1.99 -5.51 -13.95
CA ILE A 61 0.88 -6.34 -13.51
C ILE A 61 -0.27 -5.47 -12.97
N VAL A 62 0.05 -4.47 -12.15
CA VAL A 62 -0.94 -3.64 -11.44
C VAL A 62 -1.69 -2.71 -12.38
N ILE A 63 -1.05 -2.19 -13.44
CA ILE A 63 -1.74 -1.30 -14.40
C ILE A 63 -2.89 -2.04 -15.12
N PRO A 64 -2.69 -3.21 -15.77
CA PRO A 64 -3.79 -3.94 -16.38
C PRO A 64 -4.87 -4.35 -15.38
N ASP A 65 -4.47 -4.81 -14.19
CA ASP A 65 -5.42 -5.15 -13.12
C ASP A 65 -6.23 -3.92 -12.69
N GLY A 66 -5.59 -2.78 -12.49
CA GLY A 66 -6.24 -1.50 -12.18
C GLY A 66 -7.20 -1.03 -13.28
N MET A 67 -6.93 -1.35 -14.54
CA MET A 67 -7.85 -1.07 -15.65
C MET A 67 -9.11 -1.93 -15.55
N VAL A 68 -9.01 -3.20 -15.18
CA VAL A 68 -10.16 -4.08 -14.93
C VAL A 68 -11.02 -3.53 -13.78
N TRP A 69 -10.41 -3.16 -12.66
CA TRP A 69 -11.12 -2.53 -11.53
C TRP A 69 -11.77 -1.21 -11.93
N SER A 70 -11.10 -0.43 -12.77
CA SER A 70 -11.62 0.84 -13.28
C SER A 70 -12.86 0.64 -14.14
N GLU A 71 -12.87 -0.38 -14.99
CA GLU A 71 -14.01 -0.73 -15.83
C GLU A 71 -15.19 -1.20 -14.97
N LEU A 72 -14.95 -2.09 -14.03
CA LEU A 72 -15.97 -2.57 -13.09
C LEU A 72 -16.55 -1.42 -12.25
N GLY A 73 -15.69 -0.54 -11.71
CA GLY A 73 -16.11 0.62 -10.93
C GLY A 73 -16.89 1.66 -11.74
N ALA A 74 -16.54 1.83 -13.02
CA ALA A 74 -17.26 2.72 -13.94
C ALA A 74 -18.62 2.14 -14.36
N ALA A 75 -18.68 0.82 -14.56
CA ALA A 75 -19.91 0.12 -14.98
C ALA A 75 -20.90 -0.06 -13.83
N MET A 76 -20.40 -0.28 -12.61
CA MET A 76 -21.21 -0.52 -11.42
C MET A 76 -20.81 0.45 -10.28
N PRO A 77 -21.05 1.76 -10.44
CA PRO A 77 -20.59 2.79 -9.50
C PRO A 77 -21.45 2.82 -8.23
N GLY A 78 -21.41 1.72 -7.48
CA GLY A 78 -22.10 1.55 -6.20
C GLY A 78 -21.14 1.57 -5.02
N SER A 79 -21.66 1.64 -3.80
CA SER A 79 -20.90 1.40 -2.59
C SER A 79 -20.71 -0.11 -2.37
N GLY A 80 -19.50 -0.54 -2.03
CA GLY A 80 -19.18 -1.94 -1.71
C GLY A 80 -18.23 -2.65 -2.68
N GLY A 81 -17.84 -2.01 -3.80
CA GLY A 81 -16.74 -2.47 -4.67
C GLY A 81 -16.83 -3.95 -5.03
N THR A 82 -15.77 -4.70 -4.70
CA THR A 82 -15.61 -6.14 -5.00
C THR A 82 -16.83 -6.99 -4.62
N TYR A 83 -17.45 -6.72 -3.48
CA TYR A 83 -18.65 -7.44 -3.06
C TYR A 83 -19.77 -7.32 -4.10
N VAL A 84 -20.01 -6.11 -4.58
CA VAL A 84 -21.06 -5.84 -5.58
C VAL A 84 -20.69 -6.48 -6.93
N TYR A 85 -19.43 -6.33 -7.35
CA TYR A 85 -18.98 -6.86 -8.64
C TYR A 85 -19.08 -8.38 -8.72
N LEU A 86 -18.69 -9.07 -7.66
CA LEU A 86 -18.82 -10.53 -7.58
C LEU A 86 -20.30 -10.97 -7.55
N ARG A 87 -21.13 -10.25 -6.77
CA ARG A 87 -22.55 -10.59 -6.68
C ARG A 87 -23.27 -10.42 -8.03
N GLU A 88 -23.00 -9.33 -8.72
CA GLU A 88 -23.65 -9.05 -10.00
C GLU A 88 -23.04 -9.87 -11.15
N GLY A 89 -21.70 -9.96 -11.21
CA GLY A 89 -20.98 -10.66 -12.27
C GLY A 89 -21.23 -12.17 -12.33
N PHE A 90 -21.39 -12.82 -11.16
CA PHE A 90 -21.72 -14.25 -11.10
C PHE A 90 -23.23 -14.54 -10.99
N GLY A 91 -24.07 -13.51 -11.12
CA GLY A 91 -25.53 -13.63 -11.08
C GLY A 91 -26.09 -13.65 -9.65
N ARG A 92 -26.93 -12.66 -9.33
CA ARG A 92 -27.53 -12.43 -8.01
C ARG A 92 -28.21 -13.63 -7.39
N GLU A 93 -28.88 -14.41 -8.22
CA GLU A 93 -29.72 -15.56 -7.81
C GLU A 93 -28.98 -16.91 -7.95
N THR A 94 -27.72 -16.87 -8.41
CA THR A 94 -26.91 -18.07 -8.63
C THR A 94 -25.65 -18.07 -7.76
N TYR A 95 -24.47 -18.11 -8.38
CA TYR A 95 -23.17 -18.15 -7.68
C TYR A 95 -22.76 -16.79 -7.09
N GLY A 96 -23.39 -15.70 -7.46
CA GLY A 96 -23.01 -14.34 -7.00
C GLY A 96 -23.07 -14.20 -5.49
N ARG A 97 -24.06 -14.80 -4.82
CA ARG A 97 -24.14 -14.79 -3.33
C ARG A 97 -22.96 -15.51 -2.70
N LEU A 98 -22.57 -16.67 -3.25
CA LEU A 98 -21.44 -17.44 -2.76
C LEU A 98 -20.13 -16.68 -2.97
N MET A 99 -19.90 -16.10 -4.14
CA MET A 99 -18.68 -15.35 -4.44
C MET A 99 -18.55 -14.10 -3.57
N ALA A 100 -19.64 -13.36 -3.39
CA ALA A 100 -19.67 -12.21 -2.50
C ALA A 100 -19.44 -12.60 -1.03
N PHE A 101 -20.01 -13.73 -0.58
CA PHE A 101 -19.78 -14.27 0.76
C PHE A 101 -18.31 -14.68 0.95
N LEU A 102 -17.71 -15.40 0.00
CA LEU A 102 -16.30 -15.81 0.07
C LEU A 102 -15.36 -14.59 0.12
N PHE A 103 -15.68 -13.51 -0.61
CA PHE A 103 -14.93 -12.28 -0.51
C PHE A 103 -14.99 -11.68 0.91
N ILE A 104 -16.19 -11.54 1.49
CA ILE A 104 -16.34 -11.01 2.86
C ILE A 104 -15.65 -11.93 3.88
N TRP A 105 -15.79 -13.24 3.73
CA TRP A 105 -15.13 -14.20 4.59
C TRP A 105 -13.60 -14.06 4.59
N GLN A 106 -13.01 -13.92 3.40
CA GLN A 106 -11.58 -13.67 3.26
C GLN A 106 -11.20 -12.30 3.85
N PHE A 107 -11.99 -11.26 3.59
CA PHE A 107 -11.71 -9.89 4.02
C PHE A 107 -11.79 -9.72 5.55
N ILE A 108 -12.66 -10.44 6.23
CA ILE A 108 -12.71 -10.48 7.71
C ILE A 108 -11.39 -10.95 8.31
N LEU A 109 -10.65 -11.80 7.61
CA LEU A 109 -9.34 -12.27 8.05
C LEU A 109 -8.19 -11.35 7.57
N SER A 110 -8.17 -10.98 6.29
CA SER A 110 -7.07 -10.20 5.71
C SER A 110 -7.02 -8.75 6.19
N GLY A 111 -8.16 -8.07 6.30
CA GLY A 111 -8.20 -6.66 6.70
C GLY A 111 -7.59 -6.39 8.09
N PRO A 112 -7.99 -7.13 9.15
CA PRO A 112 -7.34 -6.97 10.45
C PRO A 112 -5.85 -7.30 10.46
N LEU A 113 -5.40 -8.30 9.67
CA LEU A 113 -3.98 -8.65 9.56
C LEU A 113 -3.16 -7.56 8.87
N GLU A 114 -3.73 -6.94 7.85
CA GLU A 114 -3.12 -5.80 7.16
C GLU A 114 -2.94 -4.61 8.11
N ILE A 115 -3.98 -4.22 8.84
CA ILE A 115 -3.92 -3.15 9.84
C ILE A 115 -2.91 -3.50 10.94
N ALA A 116 -2.90 -4.74 11.43
CA ALA A 116 -1.98 -5.19 12.47
C ALA A 116 -0.51 -5.12 12.02
N SER A 117 -0.22 -5.37 10.73
CA SER A 117 1.13 -5.24 10.18
C SER A 117 1.67 -3.81 10.31
N GLY A 118 0.82 -2.81 10.08
CA GLY A 118 1.14 -1.39 10.29
C GLY A 118 1.47 -1.06 11.74
N TYR A 119 0.71 -1.61 12.70
CA TYR A 119 0.98 -1.39 14.13
C TYR A 119 2.28 -2.05 14.59
N ILE A 120 2.58 -3.25 14.08
CA ILE A 120 3.84 -3.95 14.35
C ILE A 120 5.01 -3.14 13.78
N GLY A 121 4.89 -2.65 12.54
CA GLY A 121 5.89 -1.78 11.93
C GLY A 121 6.13 -0.51 12.74
N PHE A 122 5.08 0.14 13.24
CA PHE A 122 5.23 1.30 14.13
C PHE A 122 5.97 0.93 15.43
N ALA A 123 5.61 -0.19 16.07
CA ALA A 123 6.27 -0.64 17.30
C ALA A 123 7.73 -0.99 17.08
N ASN A 124 8.09 -1.53 15.90
CA ASN A 124 9.48 -1.77 15.52
C ASN A 124 10.27 -0.45 15.46
N TYR A 125 9.77 0.56 14.72
CA TYR A 125 10.42 1.87 14.66
C TYR A 125 10.49 2.59 16.01
N LEU A 126 9.47 2.43 16.85
CA LEU A 126 9.52 2.96 18.24
C LEU A 126 10.65 2.30 19.05
N GLY A 127 10.91 1.01 18.83
CA GLY A 127 12.03 0.29 19.47
C GLY A 127 13.40 0.84 19.09
N TYR A 128 13.54 1.53 17.94
CA TYR A 128 14.76 2.25 17.60
C TYR A 128 14.97 3.49 18.49
N VAL A 129 13.90 4.25 18.73
CA VAL A 129 13.94 5.46 19.57
C VAL A 129 14.04 5.08 21.05
N TRP A 130 13.36 4.03 21.44
CA TRP A 130 13.33 3.52 22.81
C TRP A 130 13.99 2.14 22.89
N ARG A 131 15.32 2.13 22.95
CA ARG A 131 16.15 0.91 22.87
C ARG A 131 15.93 -0.08 24.01
N ASP A 132 15.49 0.40 25.16
CA ASP A 132 15.22 -0.43 26.35
C ASP A 132 13.77 -0.92 26.44
N LEU A 133 12.98 -0.79 25.36
CA LEU A 133 11.60 -1.25 25.35
C LEU A 133 11.57 -2.79 25.45
N PRO A 134 11.03 -3.35 26.54
CA PRO A 134 10.97 -4.81 26.67
C PRO A 134 9.98 -5.39 25.64
N PRO A 135 10.13 -6.68 25.26
CA PRO A 135 9.24 -7.32 24.27
C PRO A 135 7.75 -7.23 24.62
N ILE A 136 7.41 -7.25 25.91
CA ILE A 136 6.03 -7.05 26.37
C ILE A 136 5.58 -5.60 26.17
N GLY A 137 6.49 -4.63 26.32
CA GLY A 137 6.21 -3.22 26.07
C GLY A 137 5.86 -2.96 24.61
N SER A 138 6.60 -3.55 23.66
CA SER A 138 6.28 -3.47 22.22
C SER A 138 4.88 -4.01 21.93
N LYS A 139 4.51 -5.16 22.50
CA LYS A 139 3.14 -5.72 22.34
C LYS A 139 2.07 -4.81 22.93
N LEU A 140 2.34 -4.20 24.09
CA LEU A 140 1.41 -3.25 24.71
C LEU A 140 1.22 -1.99 23.87
N VAL A 141 2.27 -1.50 23.21
CA VAL A 141 2.19 -0.37 22.25
C VAL A 141 1.29 -0.72 21.08
N VAL A 142 1.46 -1.89 20.47
CA VAL A 142 0.59 -2.36 19.36
C VAL A 142 -0.88 -2.37 19.78
N VAL A 143 -1.17 -2.95 20.96
CA VAL A 143 -2.55 -2.99 21.49
C VAL A 143 -3.08 -1.58 21.79
N ALA A 144 -2.25 -0.71 22.39
CA ALA A 144 -2.65 0.66 22.72
C ALA A 144 -2.99 1.48 21.47
N ILE A 145 -2.20 1.36 20.40
CA ILE A 145 -2.49 2.03 19.11
C ILE A 145 -3.78 1.48 18.49
N GLY A 146 -3.98 0.16 18.52
CA GLY A 146 -5.22 -0.46 18.05
C GLY A 146 -6.45 0.07 18.78
N LEU A 147 -6.39 0.14 20.11
CA LEU A 147 -7.46 0.69 20.94
C LEU A 147 -7.66 2.19 20.70
N LEU A 148 -6.59 2.95 20.52
CA LEU A 148 -6.66 4.37 20.16
C LEU A 148 -7.38 4.57 18.82
N ASN A 149 -7.03 3.78 17.81
CA ASN A 149 -7.71 3.85 16.50
C ASN A 149 -9.19 3.50 16.61
N ILE A 150 -9.57 2.46 17.36
CA ILE A 150 -10.96 2.13 17.62
C ILE A 150 -11.68 3.32 18.31
N ALA A 151 -11.05 3.92 19.32
CA ALA A 151 -11.63 5.07 20.01
C ALA A 151 -11.78 6.29 19.09
N LEU A 152 -10.83 6.52 18.19
CA LEU A 152 -10.90 7.59 17.18
C LEU A 152 -12.03 7.35 16.17
N LEU A 153 -12.24 6.10 15.74
CA LEU A 153 -13.31 5.72 14.81
C LEU A 153 -14.71 5.92 15.39
N TYR A 154 -14.85 5.94 16.70
CA TYR A 154 -16.13 6.29 17.37
C TYR A 154 -16.46 7.78 17.29
N ARG A 155 -15.52 8.63 16.85
CA ARG A 155 -15.76 10.08 16.69
C ARG A 155 -16.53 10.37 15.40
N GLN A 156 -17.05 11.60 15.28
CA GLN A 156 -17.74 12.04 14.07
C GLN A 156 -16.82 12.00 12.86
N ILE A 157 -17.33 11.55 11.74
CA ILE A 157 -16.62 11.33 10.48
C ILE A 157 -15.81 12.55 9.98
N THR A 158 -16.29 13.76 10.28
CA THR A 158 -15.61 15.02 9.94
C THR A 158 -14.27 15.21 10.69
N HIS A 159 -14.18 14.71 11.92
CA HIS A 159 -12.93 14.75 12.69
C HIS A 159 -11.95 13.68 12.21
N ILE A 160 -12.45 12.51 11.86
CA ILE A 160 -11.64 11.41 11.29
C ILE A 160 -10.98 11.87 9.99
N GLY A 161 -11.72 12.50 9.07
CA GLY A 161 -11.19 13.01 7.83
C GLY A 161 -10.02 13.98 8.01
N LYS A 162 -10.11 14.91 8.97
CA LYS A 162 -9.02 15.85 9.28
C LYS A 162 -7.77 15.14 9.81
N ILE A 163 -7.95 14.16 10.71
CA ILE A 163 -6.83 13.37 11.25
C ILE A 163 -6.15 12.58 10.11
N THR A 164 -6.93 11.90 9.28
CA THR A 164 -6.42 11.10 8.15
C THR A 164 -5.61 11.98 7.18
N VAL A 165 -6.13 13.15 6.79
CA VAL A 165 -5.41 14.09 5.92
C VAL A 165 -4.12 14.58 6.58
N SER A 166 -4.14 14.91 7.88
CA SER A 166 -2.94 15.34 8.60
C SER A 166 -1.86 14.25 8.63
N LEU A 167 -2.25 13.02 8.92
CA LEU A 167 -1.33 11.87 8.91
C LEU A 167 -0.78 11.60 7.51
N TRP A 168 -1.62 11.69 6.47
CA TRP A 168 -1.19 11.53 5.09
C TRP A 168 -0.19 12.61 4.66
N ILE A 169 -0.41 13.85 5.02
CA ILE A 169 0.57 14.94 4.79
C ILE A 169 1.89 14.61 5.50
N GLY A 170 1.83 14.13 6.75
CA GLY A 170 3.02 13.67 7.49
C GLY A 170 3.78 12.56 6.75
N THR A 171 3.07 11.56 6.22
CA THR A 171 3.66 10.48 5.42
C THR A 171 4.33 11.02 4.15
N LEU A 172 3.67 11.92 3.42
CA LEU A 172 4.25 12.53 2.21
C LEU A 172 5.48 13.39 2.52
N LEU A 173 5.47 14.13 3.62
CA LEU A 173 6.62 14.92 4.06
C LEU A 173 7.80 14.03 4.44
N THR A 174 7.56 12.94 5.18
CA THR A 174 8.60 11.97 5.54
C THR A 174 9.17 11.30 4.28
N THR A 175 8.30 10.83 3.40
CA THR A 175 8.68 10.24 2.11
C THR A 175 9.49 11.22 1.26
N GLY A 176 9.02 12.45 1.14
CA GLY A 176 9.71 13.52 0.42
C GLY A 176 11.07 13.87 1.02
N ALA A 177 11.17 13.88 2.36
CA ALA A 177 12.44 14.13 3.06
C ALA A 177 13.44 12.99 2.78
N VAL A 178 13.02 11.72 2.82
CA VAL A 178 13.88 10.59 2.48
C VAL A 178 14.39 10.69 1.04
N ILE A 179 13.50 10.97 0.09
CA ILE A 179 13.87 11.12 -1.33
C ILE A 179 14.83 12.31 -1.53
N ALA A 180 14.52 13.47 -0.97
CA ALA A 180 15.34 14.65 -1.10
C ALA A 180 16.73 14.46 -0.48
N THR A 181 16.78 13.93 0.73
CA THR A 181 18.03 13.62 1.44
C THR A 181 18.84 12.57 0.65
N GLY A 182 18.16 11.53 0.16
CA GLY A 182 18.78 10.51 -0.69
C GLY A 182 19.36 11.07 -1.97
N ALA A 183 18.65 11.96 -2.64
CA ALA A 183 19.13 12.59 -3.88
C ALA A 183 20.37 13.48 -3.66
N LEU A 184 20.46 14.15 -2.49
CA LEU A 184 21.61 15.01 -2.14
C LEU A 184 22.89 14.23 -1.81
N HIS A 185 22.76 12.98 -1.34
CA HIS A 185 23.89 12.15 -0.88
C HIS A 185 24.03 10.86 -1.71
N PHE A 186 23.44 10.84 -2.89
CA PHE A 186 23.36 9.64 -3.74
C PHE A 186 24.71 9.18 -4.26
N ASP A 187 25.11 7.96 -3.96
CA ASP A 187 26.25 7.30 -4.58
C ASP A 187 25.78 6.23 -5.58
N SER A 188 25.98 6.52 -6.85
CA SER A 188 25.63 5.61 -7.94
C SER A 188 26.40 4.28 -7.88
N LYS A 189 27.62 4.25 -7.29
CA LYS A 189 28.39 3.02 -7.15
C LYS A 189 27.76 2.07 -6.15
N LEU A 190 27.08 2.59 -5.10
CA LEU A 190 26.33 1.78 -4.14
C LEU A 190 25.01 1.31 -4.74
N ALA A 191 24.26 2.23 -5.37
CA ALA A 191 22.94 1.94 -5.94
C ALA A 191 22.98 0.88 -7.04
N PHE A 192 24.07 0.83 -7.82
CA PHE A 192 24.25 -0.06 -8.97
C PHE A 192 25.39 -1.07 -8.77
N ASP A 193 25.71 -1.40 -7.51
CA ASP A 193 26.68 -2.45 -7.15
C ASP A 193 26.06 -3.83 -7.38
N PHE A 194 25.95 -4.23 -8.63
CA PHE A 194 25.40 -5.52 -9.00
C PHE A 194 26.37 -6.66 -8.71
N PRO A 195 25.94 -7.73 -8.03
CA PRO A 195 26.75 -8.94 -7.89
C PRO A 195 27.11 -9.56 -9.25
N PRO A 196 28.18 -10.33 -9.32
CA PRO A 196 28.50 -11.12 -10.53
C PRO A 196 27.29 -11.98 -10.94
N ASP A 197 27.07 -12.10 -12.24
CA ASP A 197 25.96 -12.89 -12.82
C ASP A 197 24.53 -12.46 -12.44
N SER A 198 24.34 -11.22 -11.93
CA SER A 198 23.05 -10.68 -11.44
C SER A 198 21.90 -10.80 -12.43
N PHE A 199 22.18 -10.75 -13.72
CA PHE A 199 21.21 -10.81 -14.80
C PHE A 199 21.28 -12.12 -15.59
N LYS A 200 21.97 -13.15 -15.07
CA LYS A 200 22.04 -14.45 -15.73
C LYS A 200 20.68 -15.13 -15.68
N PHE A 201 20.12 -15.36 -16.84
CA PHE A 201 18.83 -16.01 -16.97
C PHE A 201 18.91 -17.46 -16.49
N SER A 202 18.29 -17.73 -15.35
CA SER A 202 18.24 -19.03 -14.68
C SER A 202 16.90 -19.21 -13.97
N LEU A 203 16.57 -20.43 -13.59
CA LEU A 203 15.37 -20.69 -12.79
C LEU A 203 15.41 -19.91 -11.45
N GLY A 204 16.58 -19.83 -10.82
CA GLY A 204 16.77 -19.04 -9.59
C GLY A 204 16.46 -17.55 -9.80
N PHE A 205 16.94 -16.98 -10.91
CA PHE A 205 16.63 -15.59 -11.27
C PHE A 205 15.13 -15.37 -11.49
N LEU A 206 14.44 -16.27 -12.20
CA LEU A 206 13.00 -16.18 -12.43
C LEU A 206 12.18 -16.30 -11.14
N LEU A 207 12.55 -17.22 -10.25
CA LEU A 207 11.89 -17.39 -8.95
C LEU A 207 12.14 -16.17 -8.06
N GLY A 208 13.37 -15.65 -8.01
CA GLY A 208 13.70 -14.43 -7.28
C GLY A 208 12.97 -13.20 -7.83
N LEU A 209 12.86 -13.08 -9.16
CA LEU A 209 12.12 -12.01 -9.81
C LEU A 209 10.62 -12.10 -9.49
N GLY A 210 10.05 -13.30 -9.49
CA GLY A 210 8.67 -13.53 -9.04
C GLY A 210 8.46 -13.16 -7.57
N ALA A 211 9.41 -13.51 -6.70
CA ALA A 211 9.37 -13.11 -5.28
C ALA A 211 9.44 -11.59 -5.11
N ALA A 212 10.34 -10.92 -5.80
CA ALA A 212 10.45 -9.45 -5.80
C ALA A 212 9.19 -8.78 -6.35
N SER A 213 8.62 -9.30 -7.45
CA SER A 213 7.38 -8.78 -8.04
C SER A 213 6.19 -8.95 -7.10
N ARG A 214 6.10 -10.07 -6.38
CA ARG A 214 5.06 -10.29 -5.37
C ARG A 214 5.10 -9.24 -4.24
N ILE A 215 6.30 -8.87 -3.79
CA ILE A 215 6.49 -7.81 -2.80
C ILE A 215 5.98 -6.50 -3.37
N GLY A 216 6.39 -6.16 -4.59
CA GLY A 216 5.93 -4.94 -5.26
C GLY A 216 4.42 -4.89 -5.46
N VAL A 217 3.78 -5.96 -5.92
CA VAL A 217 2.32 -6.03 -6.07
C VAL A 217 1.61 -5.82 -4.73
N TYR A 218 2.12 -6.41 -3.65
CA TYR A 218 1.57 -6.24 -2.31
C TYR A 218 1.62 -4.76 -1.86
N ASP A 219 2.74 -4.09 -2.08
CA ASP A 219 2.91 -2.69 -1.68
C ASP A 219 2.08 -1.71 -2.54
N TYR A 220 1.63 -2.13 -3.74
CA TYR A 220 0.70 -1.34 -4.55
C TYR A 220 -0.77 -1.53 -4.16
N LEU A 221 -1.15 -2.47 -3.30
CA LEU A 221 -2.57 -2.67 -2.94
C LEU A 221 -3.18 -1.36 -2.39
N GLY A 222 -4.46 -1.14 -2.73
CA GLY A 222 -5.17 0.11 -2.41
C GLY A 222 -5.47 1.00 -3.62
N TYR A 223 -4.88 0.75 -4.80
CA TYR A 223 -5.13 1.55 -6.02
C TYR A 223 -6.57 1.52 -6.52
N TYR A 224 -7.35 0.52 -6.14
CA TYR A 224 -8.76 0.34 -6.54
C TYR A 224 -9.76 0.71 -5.44
N ASP A 225 -9.32 1.25 -4.30
CA ASP A 225 -10.19 1.50 -3.15
C ASP A 225 -11.25 2.55 -3.42
N ILE A 226 -11.00 3.45 -4.37
CA ILE A 226 -12.03 4.38 -4.87
C ILE A 226 -13.27 3.66 -5.41
N CYS A 227 -13.14 2.41 -5.86
CA CYS A 227 -14.26 1.61 -6.36
C CYS A 227 -15.27 1.25 -5.25
N TYR A 228 -14.85 1.24 -3.98
CA TYR A 228 -15.73 1.03 -2.83
C TYR A 228 -16.62 2.24 -2.53
N LEU A 229 -16.22 3.41 -3.01
CA LEU A 229 -16.91 4.69 -2.83
C LEU A 229 -17.57 5.21 -4.13
N GLY A 230 -17.88 4.32 -5.06
CA GLY A 230 -18.36 4.69 -6.40
C GLY A 230 -19.60 5.60 -6.40
N GLU A 231 -20.48 5.51 -5.39
CA GLU A 231 -21.65 6.39 -5.25
C GLU A 231 -21.30 7.84 -4.94
N GLU A 232 -20.13 8.08 -4.29
CA GLU A 232 -19.67 9.41 -3.90
C GLU A 232 -18.82 10.09 -4.99
N VAL A 233 -18.47 9.35 -6.03
CA VAL A 233 -17.60 9.83 -7.11
C VAL A 233 -18.39 10.65 -8.15
N LYS A 234 -17.87 11.86 -8.47
CA LYS A 234 -18.37 12.66 -9.59
C LYS A 234 -17.99 12.00 -10.91
N LYS A 235 -18.97 11.80 -11.81
CA LYS A 235 -18.72 11.20 -13.13
C LYS A 235 -17.85 9.93 -13.04
N PRO A 236 -18.32 8.86 -12.36
CA PRO A 236 -17.51 7.69 -12.04
C PRO A 236 -16.82 7.06 -13.27
N GLY A 237 -17.46 7.02 -14.43
CA GLY A 237 -16.87 6.53 -15.67
C GLY A 237 -15.64 7.28 -16.17
N VAL A 238 -15.33 8.45 -15.60
CA VAL A 238 -14.13 9.25 -15.94
C VAL A 238 -13.18 9.34 -14.77
N VAL A 239 -13.72 9.61 -13.57
CA VAL A 239 -12.92 9.86 -12.37
C VAL A 239 -12.25 8.58 -11.88
N ILE A 240 -12.97 7.45 -11.80
CA ILE A 240 -12.42 6.19 -11.30
C ILE A 240 -11.23 5.73 -12.17
N PRO A 241 -11.35 5.56 -13.50
CA PRO A 241 -10.21 5.13 -14.31
C PRO A 241 -9.01 6.07 -14.22
N ARG A 242 -9.23 7.38 -14.25
CA ARG A 242 -8.15 8.36 -14.18
C ARG A 242 -7.44 8.32 -12.83
N SER A 243 -8.19 8.26 -11.73
CA SER A 243 -7.60 8.25 -10.39
C SER A 243 -6.79 6.97 -10.14
N VAL A 244 -7.26 5.80 -10.59
CA VAL A 244 -6.53 4.54 -10.49
C VAL A 244 -5.20 4.63 -11.22
N ILE A 245 -5.20 5.00 -12.50
CA ILE A 245 -3.97 5.03 -13.30
C ILE A 245 -2.99 6.10 -12.77
N ILE A 246 -3.47 7.31 -12.44
CA ILE A 246 -2.62 8.37 -11.92
C ILE A 246 -2.00 7.96 -10.59
N SER A 247 -2.77 7.35 -9.67
CA SER A 247 -2.25 6.91 -8.37
C SER A 247 -1.21 5.82 -8.52
N VAL A 248 -1.42 4.81 -9.37
CA VAL A 248 -0.45 3.74 -9.63
C VAL A 248 0.86 4.30 -10.17
N ILE A 249 0.83 5.18 -11.18
CA ILE A 249 2.03 5.77 -11.78
C ILE A 249 2.76 6.66 -10.77
N ALA A 250 2.03 7.52 -10.05
CA ALA A 250 2.63 8.41 -9.05
C ALA A 250 3.30 7.63 -7.92
N VAL A 251 2.63 6.59 -7.40
CA VAL A 251 3.19 5.75 -6.33
C VAL A 251 4.36 4.91 -6.84
N ALA A 252 4.30 4.40 -8.08
CA ALA A 252 5.42 3.69 -8.69
C ALA A 252 6.69 4.55 -8.73
N LEU A 253 6.55 5.81 -9.15
CA LEU A 253 7.66 6.75 -9.14
C LEU A 253 8.21 6.98 -7.73
N ILE A 254 7.32 7.20 -6.76
CA ILE A 254 7.71 7.40 -5.35
C ILE A 254 8.46 6.17 -4.82
N TYR A 255 7.97 4.95 -5.06
CA TYR A 255 8.59 3.71 -4.58
C TYR A 255 9.96 3.46 -5.18
N VAL A 256 10.10 3.68 -6.49
CA VAL A 256 11.40 3.58 -7.15
C VAL A 256 12.38 4.62 -6.58
N LEU A 257 11.94 5.87 -6.38
CA LEU A 257 12.77 6.93 -5.83
C LEU A 257 13.18 6.65 -4.37
N ILE A 258 12.28 6.18 -3.51
CA ILE A 258 12.61 5.82 -2.12
C ILE A 258 13.66 4.71 -2.11
N ASN A 259 13.41 3.63 -2.85
CA ASN A 259 14.32 2.49 -2.88
C ASN A 259 15.70 2.89 -3.41
N LEU A 260 15.78 3.64 -4.52
CA LEU A 260 17.04 4.14 -5.06
C LEU A 260 17.75 5.06 -4.05
N SER A 261 17.03 5.95 -3.38
CA SER A 261 17.58 6.83 -2.35
C SER A 261 18.25 6.04 -1.23
N ILE A 262 17.60 4.98 -0.78
CA ILE A 262 18.11 4.16 0.35
C ILE A 262 19.30 3.32 -0.09
N ILE A 263 19.22 2.58 -1.21
CA ILE A 263 20.34 1.74 -1.68
C ILE A 263 21.52 2.56 -2.26
N GLY A 264 21.30 3.83 -2.57
CA GLY A 264 22.36 4.77 -2.95
C GLY A 264 23.18 5.30 -1.77
N ILE A 265 22.77 5.00 -0.52
CA ILE A 265 23.45 5.43 0.70
C ILE A 265 23.83 4.24 1.58
N VAL A 266 22.91 3.28 1.71
CA VAL A 266 23.13 2.06 2.48
C VAL A 266 23.47 0.92 1.52
N PRO A 267 24.66 0.31 1.62
CA PRO A 267 25.02 -0.82 0.78
C PRO A 267 23.99 -1.95 0.91
N TRP A 268 23.51 -2.47 -0.20
CA TRP A 268 22.51 -3.53 -0.20
C TRP A 268 22.92 -4.79 0.59
N ARG A 269 24.24 -5.04 0.72
CA ARG A 269 24.79 -6.15 1.52
C ARG A 269 24.47 -6.07 3.00
N GLU A 270 24.11 -4.90 3.51
CA GLU A 270 23.63 -4.75 4.88
C GLU A 270 22.21 -5.25 5.07
N PHE A 271 21.43 -5.26 3.97
CA PHE A 271 20.08 -5.82 3.96
C PHE A 271 20.07 -7.33 3.71
N VAL A 272 21.15 -7.89 3.16
CA VAL A 272 21.29 -9.31 2.83
C VAL A 272 22.61 -9.80 3.42
N PRO A 273 22.71 -9.94 4.74
CA PRO A 273 23.93 -10.43 5.37
C PRO A 273 24.19 -11.89 5.00
N PRO A 274 25.47 -12.28 4.82
CA PRO A 274 25.86 -13.65 4.41
C PRO A 274 25.57 -14.71 5.48
N GLU A 275 25.31 -14.32 6.70
CA GLU A 275 24.90 -15.20 7.81
C GLU A 275 23.66 -14.67 8.50
N PRO A 276 22.88 -15.52 9.24
CA PRO A 276 21.67 -15.10 9.96
C PRO A 276 21.99 -14.25 11.21
N THR A 277 22.96 -13.35 11.09
CA THR A 277 23.13 -12.27 12.04
C THR A 277 21.91 -11.35 11.93
N ARG A 278 21.48 -10.81 13.07
CA ARG A 278 20.28 -9.98 13.23
C ARG A 278 20.05 -9.09 12.00
N PRO A 279 18.94 -9.26 11.28
CA PRO A 279 18.72 -8.48 10.08
C PRO A 279 18.66 -6.99 10.42
N VAL A 280 19.40 -6.19 9.69
CA VAL A 280 19.38 -4.71 9.74
C VAL A 280 18.01 -4.15 9.32
N SER A 281 17.13 -5.04 8.89
CA SER A 281 15.87 -4.79 8.21
C SER A 281 14.82 -4.00 8.97
N ASP A 282 14.88 -4.00 10.31
CA ASP A 282 13.78 -3.42 11.10
C ASP A 282 13.80 -1.88 11.13
N PHE A 283 14.91 -1.23 10.76
CA PHE A 283 15.13 0.21 10.92
C PHE A 283 15.76 0.87 9.70
N VAL A 284 15.35 0.49 8.52
CA VAL A 284 15.98 0.91 7.25
C VAL A 284 16.15 2.42 7.13
N VAL A 285 15.07 3.18 7.42
CA VAL A 285 15.10 4.65 7.34
C VAL A 285 15.99 5.26 8.42
N SER A 286 16.02 4.65 9.62
CA SER A 286 16.87 5.15 10.72
C SER A 286 18.34 4.98 10.37
N ILE A 287 18.74 3.81 9.85
CA ILE A 287 20.11 3.55 9.40
C ILE A 287 20.51 4.47 8.25
N PHE A 288 19.59 4.67 7.30
CA PHE A 288 19.77 5.64 6.22
C PHE A 288 20.07 7.04 6.75
N MET A 289 19.29 7.51 7.74
CA MET A 289 19.49 8.83 8.34
C MET A 289 20.78 8.91 9.18
N GLU A 290 21.11 7.88 9.96
CA GLU A 290 22.38 7.82 10.74
C GLU A 290 23.64 7.87 9.87
N ARG A 291 23.54 7.46 8.60
CA ARG A 291 24.68 7.53 7.67
C ARG A 291 24.93 8.91 7.11
N ILE A 292 23.95 9.77 7.18
CA ILE A 292 24.02 11.10 6.59
C ILE A 292 24.28 12.16 7.65
N TYR A 293 23.69 11.99 8.82
CA TYR A 293 23.74 12.93 9.94
C TYR A 293 24.39 12.30 11.18
#